data_4a8d4846e09accb621cbd00569aeedec
#
_entry.id   4a8d4846e09accb621cbd00569aeedec
#
_cell.length_a   1.000
_cell.length_b   1.000
_cell.length_c   1.000
_cell.angle_alpha   90.00
_cell.angle_beta   90.00
_cell.angle_gamma   90.00
#
_symmetry.space_group_name_H-M   'P 1'
#
loop_
_entity.id
_entity.type
_entity.pdbx_description
1 polymer ?
#
loop_
_entity_poly.entity_id
_entity_poly.type
_entity_poly.pdbx_seq_one_letter_code
_entity_poly.pdbx_strand_id
1 'polypeptide(L)'
;MQRNVRIADQPKEAADMDIRSTLMELCAAFNAHDLDRIMAFFSDDCVLEMPRGSKPWGSRFEGKRNVREALATRFAGLPDVHYGNDEHFVDAAADTGISKWTLTGTTREGTKKEVQGCDFYTFRNGKVIRKDSYWKIVE
;
A
#
# COMPACT_ATOMS: atom_id res chain seq x y z
N MET A 1 -35.43 6.55 22.16
CA MET A 1 -34.42 7.55 22.55
C MET A 1 -33.46 7.77 21.40
N GLN A 2 -33.26 9.00 21.06
CA GLN A 2 -32.40 9.35 19.95
C GLN A 2 -30.93 9.23 20.34
N ARG A 3 -30.16 8.54 19.52
CA ARG A 3 -28.72 8.46 19.75
C ARG A 3 -28.06 9.79 19.36
N ASN A 4 -27.32 10.37 20.27
CA ASN A 4 -26.55 11.56 20.02
C ASN A 4 -25.21 11.18 19.43
N VAL A 5 -25.04 11.40 18.14
CA VAL A 5 -23.73 11.28 17.50
C VAL A 5 -22.98 12.58 17.72
N ARG A 6 -21.82 12.49 18.32
CA ARG A 6 -20.98 13.65 18.56
C ARG A 6 -20.52 14.21 17.24
N ILE A 7 -20.65 15.52 17.06
CA ILE A 7 -20.21 16.18 15.83
C ILE A 7 -18.70 15.94 15.57
N ALA A 8 -17.89 15.91 16.64
CA ALA A 8 -16.46 15.65 16.55
C ALA A 8 -16.12 14.23 16.06
N ASP A 9 -17.00 13.23 16.29
CA ASP A 9 -16.76 11.86 15.89
C ASP A 9 -17.08 11.63 14.40
N GLN A 10 -18.03 12.35 13.83
CA GLN A 10 -18.43 12.20 12.43
C GLN A 10 -17.30 12.45 11.43
N PRO A 11 -16.52 13.55 11.51
CA PRO A 11 -15.38 13.75 10.61
C PRO A 11 -14.30 12.69 10.78
N LYS A 12 -14.09 12.23 12.00
CA LYS A 12 -13.11 11.19 12.31
C LYS A 12 -13.51 9.84 11.71
N GLU A 13 -14.78 9.46 11.86
CA GLU A 13 -15.32 8.23 11.27
C GLU A 13 -15.27 8.28 9.75
N ALA A 14 -15.62 9.42 9.15
CA ALA A 14 -15.57 9.61 7.70
C ALA A 14 -14.12 9.53 7.18
N ALA A 15 -13.15 10.12 7.89
CA ALA A 15 -11.75 10.07 7.51
C ALA A 15 -11.20 8.64 7.60
N ASP A 16 -11.59 7.89 8.65
CA ASP A 16 -11.23 6.47 8.78
C ASP A 16 -11.78 5.67 7.59
N MET A 17 -13.05 5.83 7.26
CA MET A 17 -13.68 5.13 6.14
C MET A 17 -13.05 5.48 4.80
N ASP A 18 -12.67 6.74 4.60
CA ASP A 18 -12.01 7.18 3.37
C ASP A 18 -10.65 6.52 3.19
N ILE A 19 -9.84 6.49 4.24
CA ILE A 19 -8.54 5.82 4.20
C ILE A 19 -8.72 4.31 3.98
N ARG A 20 -9.62 3.69 4.73
CA ARG A 20 -9.89 2.26 4.61
C ARG A 20 -10.33 1.88 3.20
N SER A 21 -11.24 2.65 2.64
CA SER A 21 -11.73 2.45 1.28
C SER A 21 -10.59 2.56 0.27
N THR A 22 -9.73 3.57 0.43
CA THR A 22 -8.56 3.76 -0.43
C THR A 22 -7.60 2.57 -0.34
N LEU A 23 -7.33 2.06 0.87
CA LEU A 23 -6.47 0.89 1.04
C LEU A 23 -7.03 -0.34 0.32
N MET A 24 -8.32 -0.56 0.43
CA MET A 24 -8.99 -1.68 -0.25
C MET A 24 -8.93 -1.52 -1.77
N GLU A 25 -9.16 -0.33 -2.27
CA GLU A 25 -9.08 -0.04 -3.70
C GLU A 25 -7.66 -0.15 -4.24
N LEU A 26 -6.66 0.28 -3.46
CA LEU A 26 -5.25 0.10 -3.79
C LEU A 26 -4.89 -1.38 -3.90
N CYS A 27 -5.30 -2.18 -2.93
CA CYS A 27 -5.05 -3.62 -2.97
C CYS A 27 -5.67 -4.25 -4.23
N ALA A 28 -6.90 -3.87 -4.56
CA ALA A 28 -7.55 -4.34 -5.77
C ALA A 28 -6.82 -3.90 -7.04
N ALA A 29 -6.29 -2.67 -7.07
CA ALA A 29 -5.53 -2.16 -8.20
C ALA A 29 -4.19 -2.91 -8.37
N PHE A 30 -3.51 -3.20 -7.26
CA PHE A 30 -2.30 -4.03 -7.29
C PHE A 30 -2.60 -5.43 -7.82
N ASN A 31 -3.68 -6.05 -7.38
CA ASN A 31 -4.08 -7.37 -7.84
C ASN A 31 -4.51 -7.38 -9.32
N ALA A 32 -5.02 -6.27 -9.81
CA ALA A 32 -5.32 -6.08 -11.22
C ALA A 32 -4.08 -5.78 -12.06
N HIS A 33 -2.92 -5.57 -11.45
CA HIS A 33 -1.67 -5.16 -12.10
C HIS A 33 -1.84 -3.89 -12.93
N ASP A 34 -2.68 -2.97 -12.46
CA ASP A 34 -3.06 -1.75 -13.16
C ASP A 34 -2.27 -0.56 -12.60
N LEU A 35 -1.11 -0.29 -13.19
CA LEU A 35 -0.22 0.80 -12.74
C LEU A 35 -0.88 2.17 -12.84
N ASP A 36 -1.66 2.44 -13.87
CA ASP A 36 -2.34 3.72 -14.00
C ASP A 36 -3.32 3.94 -12.84
N ARG A 37 -4.09 2.92 -12.53
CA ARG A 37 -5.04 2.94 -11.41
C ARG A 37 -4.32 3.08 -10.07
N ILE A 38 -3.24 2.33 -9.86
CA ILE A 38 -2.41 2.43 -8.66
C ILE A 38 -1.91 3.87 -8.49
N MET A 39 -1.27 4.42 -9.52
CA MET A 39 -0.62 5.72 -9.44
C MET A 39 -1.60 6.88 -9.31
N ALA A 40 -2.87 6.69 -9.68
CA ALA A 40 -3.91 7.69 -9.46
C ALA A 40 -4.14 7.99 -7.98
N PHE A 41 -3.78 7.06 -7.08
CA PHE A 41 -3.89 7.27 -5.64
C PHE A 41 -2.70 8.00 -5.01
N PHE A 42 -1.61 8.16 -5.76
CA PHE A 42 -0.36 8.73 -5.23
C PHE A 42 -0.24 10.22 -5.56
N SER A 43 0.37 10.97 -4.64
CA SER A 43 0.71 12.37 -4.88
C SER A 43 1.91 12.50 -5.82
N ASP A 44 2.10 13.68 -6.40
CA ASP A 44 3.22 13.93 -7.32
C ASP A 44 4.58 13.81 -6.62
N ASP A 45 4.63 14.16 -5.34
CA ASP A 45 5.84 14.13 -4.51
C ASP A 45 5.95 12.86 -3.65
N CYS A 46 5.29 11.80 -4.02
CA CYS A 46 5.24 10.57 -3.24
C CYS A 46 6.62 9.91 -3.08
N VAL A 47 6.72 9.10 -2.03
CA VAL A 47 7.93 8.34 -1.70
C VAL A 47 7.56 6.87 -1.55
N LEU A 48 8.39 6.00 -2.11
CA LEU A 48 8.30 4.56 -1.92
C LEU A 48 9.57 4.08 -1.23
N GLU A 49 9.41 3.31 -0.16
CA GLU A 49 10.51 2.58 0.46
C GLU A 49 10.27 1.10 0.31
N MET A 50 11.21 0.43 -0.34
CA MET A 50 11.11 -1.00 -0.67
C MET A 50 11.49 -1.85 0.54
N PRO A 51 11.03 -3.12 0.59
CA PRO A 51 11.32 -3.99 1.74
C PRO A 51 12.77 -4.46 1.80
N ARG A 52 13.58 -4.10 0.83
CA ARG A 52 15.02 -4.42 0.79
C ARG A 52 15.79 -3.25 0.21
N GLY A 53 17.09 -3.25 0.47
CA GLY A 53 18.01 -2.24 -0.03
C GLY A 53 19.25 -2.17 0.85
N SER A 54 20.14 -1.25 0.52
CA SER A 54 21.42 -1.09 1.24
C SER A 54 21.31 -0.23 2.51
N LYS A 55 20.16 0.39 2.72
CA LYS A 55 19.90 1.29 3.85
C LYS A 55 18.88 0.68 4.82
N PRO A 56 18.83 1.16 6.08
CA PRO A 56 17.83 0.66 7.04
C PRO A 56 16.39 0.80 6.58
N TRP A 57 16.08 1.76 5.71
CA TRP A 57 14.75 1.98 5.15
C TRP A 57 14.54 1.28 3.79
N GLY A 58 15.50 0.46 3.37
CA GLY A 58 15.46 -0.17 2.05
C GLY A 58 15.88 0.77 0.93
N SER A 59 15.52 0.45 -0.28
CA SER A 59 15.70 1.34 -1.43
C SER A 59 14.56 2.36 -1.46
N ARG A 60 14.90 3.63 -1.60
CA ARG A 60 13.93 4.74 -1.62
C ARG A 60 13.83 5.34 -3.01
N PHE A 61 12.60 5.55 -3.45
CA PHE A 61 12.28 6.19 -4.72
C PHE A 61 11.41 7.41 -4.44
N GLU A 62 11.71 8.53 -5.08
CA GLU A 62 11.02 9.80 -4.85
C GLU A 62 10.41 10.30 -6.15
N GLY A 63 9.18 10.83 -6.06
CA GLY A 63 8.43 11.35 -7.18
C GLY A 63 7.64 10.28 -7.91
N LYS A 64 6.50 10.69 -8.45
CA LYS A 64 5.50 9.79 -9.02
C LYS A 64 6.06 8.93 -10.16
N ARG A 65 6.90 9.50 -11.02
CA ARG A 65 7.51 8.78 -12.12
C ARG A 65 8.44 7.66 -11.62
N ASN A 66 9.32 7.97 -10.68
CA ASN A 66 10.27 7.00 -10.15
C ASN A 66 9.58 5.91 -9.34
N VAL A 67 8.55 6.28 -8.58
CA VAL A 67 7.74 5.33 -7.83
C VAL A 67 7.02 4.37 -8.77
N ARG A 68 6.44 4.89 -9.86
CA ARG A 68 5.79 4.06 -10.88
C ARG A 68 6.76 3.03 -11.48
N GLU A 69 7.95 3.47 -11.85
CA GLU A 69 8.97 2.59 -12.42
C GLU A 69 9.38 1.50 -11.43
N ALA A 70 9.55 1.85 -10.16
CA ALA A 70 9.88 0.89 -9.11
C ALA A 70 8.76 -0.14 -8.90
N LEU A 71 7.51 0.29 -8.86
CA LEU A 71 6.36 -0.61 -8.74
C LEU A 71 6.22 -1.52 -9.96
N ALA A 72 6.53 -1.03 -11.15
CA ALA A 72 6.51 -1.83 -12.37
C ALA A 72 7.47 -3.02 -12.29
N THR A 73 8.58 -2.89 -11.58
CA THR A 73 9.54 -4.01 -11.41
C THR A 73 8.92 -5.18 -10.65
N ARG A 74 7.95 -4.92 -9.77
CA ARG A 74 7.23 -5.99 -9.06
C ARG A 74 6.48 -6.88 -10.04
N PHE A 75 5.76 -6.29 -10.96
CA PHE A 75 4.99 -7.03 -11.95
C PHE A 75 5.89 -7.70 -13.00
N ALA A 76 7.05 -7.11 -13.29
CA ALA A 76 8.04 -7.74 -14.16
C ALA A 76 8.70 -8.95 -13.49
N GLY A 77 9.01 -8.85 -12.19
CA GLY A 77 9.69 -9.91 -11.44
C GLY A 77 8.78 -11.06 -11.02
N LEU A 78 7.52 -10.76 -10.75
CA LEU A 78 6.48 -11.73 -10.37
C LEU A 78 5.25 -11.49 -11.23
N PRO A 79 5.21 -12.01 -12.47
CA PRO A 79 4.12 -11.67 -13.40
C PRO A 79 2.72 -12.08 -12.92
N ASP A 80 2.64 -13.06 -12.01
CA ASP A 80 1.40 -13.55 -11.42
C ASP A 80 1.20 -13.09 -9.98
N VAL A 81 1.88 -12.03 -9.55
CA VAL A 81 1.82 -11.58 -8.16
C VAL A 81 0.39 -11.29 -7.71
N HIS A 82 0.06 -11.78 -6.53
CA HIS A 82 -1.23 -11.57 -5.91
C HIS A 82 -1.05 -11.29 -4.41
N TYR A 83 -1.78 -10.29 -3.93
CA TYR A 83 -1.82 -9.92 -2.52
C TYR A 83 -3.13 -10.42 -1.92
N GLY A 84 -3.06 -11.54 -1.21
CA GLY A 84 -4.23 -12.20 -0.63
C GLY A 84 -4.33 -12.03 0.87
N ASN A 85 -5.46 -12.45 1.44
CA ASN A 85 -5.74 -12.39 2.87
C ASN A 85 -5.52 -10.98 3.44
N ASP A 86 -5.88 -9.96 2.68
CA ASP A 86 -5.61 -8.57 3.04
C ASP A 86 -6.44 -8.13 4.24
N GLU A 87 -5.75 -7.46 5.15
CA GLU A 87 -6.33 -6.81 6.32
C GLU A 87 -5.86 -5.36 6.34
N HIS A 88 -6.77 -4.45 6.70
CA HIS A 88 -6.47 -3.02 6.67
C HIS A 88 -6.71 -2.40 8.04
N PHE A 89 -5.77 -1.59 8.47
CA PHE A 89 -5.79 -0.90 9.76
C PHE A 89 -5.62 0.59 9.50
N VAL A 90 -6.39 1.42 10.20
CA VAL A 90 -6.40 2.85 9.95
C VAL A 90 -6.21 3.63 11.25
N ASP A 91 -5.32 4.60 11.19
CA ASP A 91 -5.18 5.66 12.18
C ASP A 91 -5.41 7.00 11.48
N ALA A 92 -6.66 7.43 11.44
CA ALA A 92 -7.03 8.64 10.72
C ALA A 92 -6.42 9.90 11.33
N ALA A 93 -6.22 9.93 12.65
CA ALA A 93 -5.60 11.06 13.34
C ALA A 93 -4.15 11.27 12.91
N ALA A 94 -3.46 10.19 12.52
CA ALA A 94 -2.09 10.23 12.03
C ALA A 94 -2.01 10.20 10.50
N ASP A 95 -3.13 10.31 9.79
CA ASP A 95 -3.19 10.19 8.33
C ASP A 95 -2.50 8.92 7.82
N THR A 96 -2.66 7.82 8.55
CA THR A 96 -1.92 6.58 8.29
C THR A 96 -2.86 5.40 8.10
N GLY A 97 -2.52 4.54 7.16
CA GLY A 97 -3.18 3.27 6.96
C GLY A 97 -2.16 2.16 6.74
N ILE A 98 -2.52 0.95 7.16
CA ILE A 98 -1.66 -0.22 7.01
C ILE A 98 -2.45 -1.30 6.28
N SER A 99 -1.86 -1.87 5.25
CA SER A 99 -2.39 -3.05 4.57
C SER A 99 -1.45 -4.21 4.83
N LYS A 100 -1.97 -5.24 5.50
CA LYS A 100 -1.26 -6.50 5.73
C LYS A 100 -1.78 -7.54 4.76
N TRP A 101 -0.90 -8.33 4.19
CA TRP A 101 -1.26 -9.29 3.15
C TRP A 101 -0.30 -10.47 3.13
N THR A 102 -0.72 -11.51 2.41
CA THR A 102 0.15 -12.62 1.98
C THR A 102 0.37 -12.46 0.48
N LEU A 103 1.61 -12.23 0.09
CA LEU A 103 1.99 -12.15 -1.31
C LEU A 103 2.28 -13.56 -1.82
N THR A 104 1.71 -13.91 -2.97
CA THR A 104 2.06 -15.10 -3.71
C THR A 104 2.48 -14.72 -5.12
N GLY A 105 3.33 -15.51 -5.72
CA GLY A 105 3.78 -15.27 -7.08
C GLY A 105 4.81 -16.30 -7.51
N THR A 106 5.16 -16.25 -8.78
CA THR A 106 6.15 -17.14 -9.38
C THR A 106 7.18 -16.28 -10.10
N THR A 107 8.46 -16.50 -9.79
CA THR A 107 9.54 -15.81 -10.48
C THR A 107 9.63 -16.26 -11.93
N ARG A 108 10.38 -15.53 -12.75
CA ARG A 108 10.60 -15.90 -14.15
C ARG A 108 11.34 -17.24 -14.30
N GLU A 109 12.11 -17.62 -13.29
CA GLU A 109 12.79 -18.91 -13.22
C GLU A 109 11.90 -20.04 -12.73
N GLY A 110 10.64 -19.76 -12.41
CA GLY A 110 9.67 -20.76 -11.96
C GLY A 110 9.65 -21.02 -10.46
N THR A 111 10.35 -20.20 -9.66
CA THR A 111 10.35 -20.33 -8.20
C THR A 111 9.09 -19.72 -7.61
N LYS A 112 8.33 -20.49 -6.84
CA LYS A 112 7.15 -20.01 -6.14
C LYS A 112 7.55 -19.24 -4.91
N LYS A 113 6.91 -18.09 -4.72
CA LYS A 113 7.08 -17.21 -3.54
C LYS A 113 5.78 -17.14 -2.78
N GLU A 114 5.89 -17.21 -1.45
CA GLU A 114 4.79 -16.96 -0.54
C GLU A 114 5.38 -16.26 0.69
N VAL A 115 4.99 -14.99 0.90
CA VAL A 115 5.56 -14.18 1.96
C VAL A 115 4.49 -13.26 2.55
N GLN A 116 4.48 -13.14 3.87
CA GLN A 116 3.64 -12.17 4.55
C GLN A 116 4.38 -10.85 4.68
N GLY A 117 3.65 -9.77 4.56
CA GLY A 117 4.19 -8.43 4.72
C GLY A 117 3.10 -7.42 4.96
N CYS A 118 3.51 -6.18 5.01
CA CYS A 118 2.59 -5.06 5.14
C CYS A 118 3.17 -3.81 4.51
N ASP A 119 2.26 -2.90 4.17
CA ASP A 119 2.60 -1.57 3.68
C ASP A 119 2.07 -0.54 4.65
N PHE A 120 2.95 0.37 5.08
CA PHE A 120 2.54 1.58 5.81
C PHE A 120 2.33 2.69 4.80
N TYR A 121 1.10 3.20 4.75
CA TYR A 121 0.74 4.31 3.87
C TYR A 121 0.52 5.57 4.69
N THR A 122 1.13 6.66 4.27
CA THR A 122 0.85 8.00 4.80
C THR A 122 0.10 8.78 3.74
N PHE A 123 -0.94 9.51 4.18
CA PHE A 123 -1.84 10.25 3.28
C PHE A 123 -1.75 11.76 3.53
N ARG A 124 -2.00 12.52 2.49
CA ARG A 124 -2.20 13.96 2.55
C ARG A 124 -3.25 14.33 1.50
N ASN A 125 -4.32 14.99 1.94
CA ASN A 125 -5.43 15.38 1.05
C ASN A 125 -5.98 14.21 0.22
N GLY A 126 -6.11 13.05 0.85
CA GLY A 126 -6.65 11.85 0.19
C GLY A 126 -5.69 11.12 -0.73
N LYS A 127 -4.45 11.58 -0.85
CA LYS A 127 -3.43 10.96 -1.68
C LYS A 127 -2.33 10.31 -0.85
N VAL A 128 -1.77 9.22 -1.35
CA VAL A 128 -0.61 8.57 -0.73
C VAL A 128 0.62 9.43 -0.98
N ILE A 129 1.26 9.88 0.10
CA ILE A 129 2.55 10.59 0.01
C ILE A 129 3.72 9.66 0.33
N ARG A 130 3.46 8.53 0.95
CA ARG A 130 4.51 7.56 1.30
C ARG A 130 3.93 6.15 1.35
N LYS A 131 4.63 5.21 0.75
CA LYS A 131 4.39 3.78 0.86
C LYS A 131 5.67 3.13 1.37
N ASP A 132 5.61 2.57 2.57
CA ASP A 132 6.74 1.94 3.23
C ASP A 132 6.44 0.45 3.41
N SER A 133 7.17 -0.40 2.69
CA SER A 133 6.89 -1.83 2.61
C SER A 133 7.80 -2.64 3.50
N TYR A 134 7.21 -3.59 4.22
CA TYR A 134 7.91 -4.54 5.09
C TYR A 134 7.51 -5.96 4.69
N TRP A 135 8.50 -6.81 4.55
CA TRP A 135 8.29 -8.23 4.23
C TRP A 135 8.96 -9.10 5.26
N LYS A 136 8.35 -10.23 5.58
CA LYS A 136 9.07 -11.26 6.31
C LYS A 136 10.16 -11.85 5.42
N ILE A 137 11.21 -12.33 6.06
CA ILE A 137 12.27 -13.08 5.38
C ILE A 137 11.91 -14.56 5.47
N VAL A 138 11.76 -15.22 4.33
CA VAL A 138 11.47 -16.64 4.27
C VAL A 138 12.74 -17.36 3.88
N GLU A 139 13.21 -18.26 4.75
CA GLU A 139 14.46 -19.02 4.57
C GLU A 139 14.20 -20.46 4.18
#